data_741c2459427d66a669f4aaeb3f3becc5
#
_entry.id   741c2459427d66a669f4aaeb3f3becc5
#
_cell.length_a   1.000
_cell.length_b   1.000
_cell.length_c   1.000
_cell.angle_alpha   90.00
_cell.angle_beta   90.00
_cell.angle_gamma   90.00
#
_symmetry.space_group_name_H-M   'P 1'
#
loop_
_entity.id
_entity.type
_entity.pdbx_description
1 polymer ?
#
loop_
_entity_poly.entity_id
_entity_poly.type
_entity_poly.pdbx_seq_one_letter_code
_entity_poly.pdbx_strand_id
1 'polypeptide(L)'
;MAYVITIDGPAGAGKSSVAKRLAQLLGIHYLDTGAIYRAIALVLAEAGISPEESESLKQALPGIRIELREGSILANGADVSREIRTPRADKLSSVYSALPSVRRALLGLQRNQEQYGSLVVEGREMGSVVFPRAPLKFFLTATPEARARRRCLERERKGEPVSYEEVLTAIRERDIADSSRAASPLVQPEGAVWVDTSDMTEDEVVEFLLSRVQDALVKGDISA
;
A
#
# COMPACT_ATOMS: atom_id res chain seq x y z
N MET A 1 13.35 -10.90 -18.15
CA MET A 1 13.44 -11.23 -16.70
C MET A 1 12.32 -10.54 -15.96
N ALA A 2 11.78 -11.14 -14.89
CA ALA A 2 10.77 -10.46 -14.08
C ALA A 2 11.33 -9.19 -13.45
N TYR A 3 10.54 -8.12 -13.38
CA TYR A 3 10.91 -6.85 -12.78
C TYR A 3 9.82 -6.34 -11.83
N VAL A 4 10.22 -5.51 -10.88
CA VAL A 4 9.32 -4.92 -9.90
C VAL A 4 9.24 -3.41 -10.10
N ILE A 5 8.02 -2.89 -10.13
CA ILE A 5 7.72 -1.45 -10.09
C ILE A 5 7.14 -1.15 -8.72
N THR A 6 7.77 -0.24 -7.97
CA THR A 6 7.25 0.16 -6.67
C THR A 6 6.57 1.52 -6.75
N ILE A 7 5.43 1.65 -6.06
CA ILE A 7 4.68 2.89 -5.95
C ILE A 7 4.44 3.17 -4.47
N ASP A 8 5.26 4.04 -3.90
CA ASP A 8 5.15 4.47 -2.50
C ASP A 8 4.49 5.85 -2.36
N GLY A 9 4.08 6.19 -1.16
CA GLY A 9 3.52 7.52 -0.86
C GLY A 9 2.43 7.49 0.21
N PRO A 10 1.95 8.66 0.68
CA PRO A 10 1.00 8.78 1.77
C PRO A 10 -0.39 8.22 1.43
N ALA A 11 -1.24 8.09 2.46
CA ALA A 11 -2.62 7.67 2.28
C ALA A 11 -3.41 8.68 1.43
N GLY A 12 -4.24 8.19 0.49
CA GLY A 12 -5.07 9.04 -0.36
C GLY A 12 -4.35 9.69 -1.56
N ALA A 13 -3.06 9.39 -1.81
CA ALA A 13 -2.32 9.91 -2.97
C ALA A 13 -2.70 9.23 -4.31
N GLY A 14 -3.69 8.33 -4.33
CA GLY A 14 -4.16 7.68 -5.55
C GLY A 14 -3.37 6.42 -5.95
N LYS A 15 -2.44 5.94 -5.10
CA LYS A 15 -1.57 4.80 -5.44
C LYS A 15 -2.30 3.54 -5.90
N SER A 16 -3.36 3.13 -5.18
CA SER A 16 -4.02 1.85 -5.42
C SER A 16 -4.73 1.80 -6.78
N SER A 17 -5.43 2.87 -7.15
CA SER A 17 -6.09 2.96 -8.46
C SER A 17 -5.07 3.01 -9.59
N VAL A 18 -4.06 3.88 -9.45
CA VAL A 18 -2.97 4.03 -10.42
C VAL A 18 -2.16 2.74 -10.58
N ALA A 19 -1.73 2.11 -9.48
CA ALA A 19 -0.95 0.87 -9.49
C ALA A 19 -1.70 -0.29 -10.16
N LYS A 20 -2.99 -0.45 -9.80
CA LYS A 20 -3.85 -1.48 -10.38
C LYS A 20 -4.00 -1.28 -11.89
N ARG A 21 -4.27 -0.05 -12.32
CA ARG A 21 -4.47 0.27 -13.74
C ARG A 21 -3.18 0.14 -14.53
N LEU A 22 -2.05 0.58 -13.97
CA LEU A 22 -0.73 0.41 -14.58
C LEU A 22 -0.40 -1.07 -14.78
N ALA A 23 -0.64 -1.92 -13.76
CA ALA A 23 -0.43 -3.36 -13.85
C ALA A 23 -1.31 -4.00 -14.94
N GLN A 24 -2.57 -3.58 -15.06
CA GLN A 24 -3.49 -4.04 -16.11
C GLN A 24 -2.99 -3.67 -17.51
N LEU A 25 -2.54 -2.42 -17.71
CA LEU A 25 -2.02 -1.95 -19.00
C LEU A 25 -0.72 -2.67 -19.41
N LEU A 26 0.10 -3.05 -18.43
CA LEU A 26 1.35 -3.79 -18.64
C LEU A 26 1.16 -5.31 -18.72
N GLY A 27 -0.03 -5.83 -18.37
CA GLY A 27 -0.30 -7.27 -18.32
C GLY A 27 0.52 -8.00 -17.25
N ILE A 28 0.83 -7.35 -16.12
CA ILE A 28 1.65 -7.90 -15.03
C ILE A 28 0.88 -7.93 -13.70
N HIS A 29 1.44 -8.60 -12.70
CA HIS A 29 0.80 -8.74 -11.39
C HIS A 29 0.68 -7.41 -10.65
N TYR A 30 -0.35 -7.29 -9.80
CA TYR A 30 -0.57 -6.16 -8.90
C TYR A 30 -0.62 -6.63 -7.46
N LEU A 31 0.08 -5.93 -6.57
CA LEU A 31 0.09 -6.19 -5.12
C LEU A 31 -0.34 -4.96 -4.32
N ASP A 32 -1.50 -5.06 -3.65
CA ASP A 32 -1.98 -4.12 -2.62
C ASP A 32 -1.42 -4.56 -1.24
N THR A 33 -0.30 -4.00 -0.81
CA THR A 33 0.24 -4.33 0.50
C THR A 33 -0.61 -3.79 1.63
N GLY A 34 -1.35 -2.72 1.42
CA GLY A 34 -2.34 -2.21 2.37
C GLY A 34 -3.44 -3.24 2.68
N ALA A 35 -3.85 -4.06 1.70
CA ALA A 35 -4.78 -5.16 1.93
C ALA A 35 -4.18 -6.22 2.87
N ILE A 36 -2.90 -6.56 2.70
CA ILE A 36 -2.19 -7.51 3.57
C ILE A 36 -2.16 -6.99 5.01
N TYR A 37 -1.78 -5.71 5.21
CA TYR A 37 -1.75 -5.11 6.54
C TYR A 37 -3.15 -5.02 7.18
N ARG A 38 -4.20 -4.76 6.39
CA ARG A 38 -5.57 -4.76 6.90
C ARG A 38 -6.03 -6.17 7.30
N ALA A 39 -5.68 -7.19 6.52
CA ALA A 39 -6.04 -8.57 6.82
C ALA A 39 -5.40 -9.06 8.13
N ILE A 40 -4.09 -8.87 8.31
CA ILE A 40 -3.43 -9.29 9.55
C ILE A 40 -3.93 -8.49 10.76
N ALA A 41 -4.22 -7.19 10.60
CA ALA A 41 -4.74 -6.35 11.66
C ALA A 41 -6.14 -6.80 12.14
N LEU A 42 -7.01 -7.24 11.22
CA LEU A 42 -8.30 -7.82 11.58
C LEU A 42 -8.13 -9.09 12.40
N VAL A 43 -7.31 -10.03 11.94
CA VAL A 43 -7.05 -11.29 12.66
C VAL A 43 -6.52 -11.04 14.07
N LEU A 44 -5.52 -10.15 14.21
CA LEU A 44 -4.95 -9.82 15.52
C LEU A 44 -5.99 -9.19 16.45
N ALA A 45 -6.79 -8.26 15.94
CA ALA A 45 -7.84 -7.61 16.73
C ALA A 45 -8.95 -8.59 17.15
N GLU A 46 -9.35 -9.51 16.28
CA GLU A 46 -10.36 -10.55 16.59
C GLU A 46 -9.83 -11.57 17.60
N ALA A 47 -8.52 -11.83 17.59
CA ALA A 47 -7.86 -12.65 18.61
C ALA A 47 -7.63 -11.91 19.94
N GLY A 48 -8.05 -10.64 20.08
CA GLY A 48 -7.86 -9.84 21.28
C GLY A 48 -6.41 -9.44 21.56
N ILE A 49 -5.52 -9.50 20.58
CA ILE A 49 -4.12 -9.09 20.71
C ILE A 49 -4.05 -7.56 20.64
N SER A 50 -3.53 -6.91 21.68
CA SER A 50 -3.36 -5.45 21.70
C SER A 50 -2.36 -4.96 20.63
N PRO A 51 -2.58 -3.73 20.05
CA PRO A 51 -1.68 -3.17 19.04
C PRO A 51 -0.42 -2.55 19.67
N GLU A 52 0.35 -3.37 20.36
CA GLU A 52 1.61 -3.04 21.02
C GLU A 52 2.64 -4.15 20.86
N GLU A 53 3.92 -3.83 20.90
CA GLU A 53 4.98 -4.84 20.89
C GLU A 53 4.94 -5.64 22.20
N SER A 54 4.49 -6.87 22.13
CA SER A 54 4.31 -7.77 23.26
C SER A 54 4.68 -9.19 22.91
N GLU A 55 4.88 -10.04 23.93
CA GLU A 55 5.14 -11.48 23.72
C GLU A 55 3.90 -12.18 23.14
N SER A 56 2.69 -11.78 23.51
CA SER A 56 1.45 -12.32 22.94
C SER A 56 1.35 -12.05 21.44
N LEU A 57 1.72 -10.83 20.99
CA LEU A 57 1.80 -10.49 19.56
C LEU A 57 2.81 -11.38 18.83
N LYS A 58 4.02 -11.51 19.36
CA LYS A 58 5.09 -12.31 18.74
C LYS A 58 4.73 -13.79 18.65
N GLN A 59 4.02 -14.33 19.64
CA GLN A 59 3.54 -15.70 19.64
C GLN A 59 2.37 -15.92 18.67
N ALA A 60 1.51 -14.94 18.47
CA ALA A 60 0.37 -15.05 17.57
C ALA A 60 0.78 -14.99 16.08
N LEU A 61 1.75 -14.13 15.73
CA LEU A 61 2.14 -13.86 14.34
C LEU A 61 2.48 -15.11 13.50
N PRO A 62 3.26 -16.10 13.97
CA PRO A 62 3.60 -17.28 13.18
C PRO A 62 2.40 -18.17 12.82
N GLY A 63 1.31 -18.08 13.59
CA GLY A 63 0.07 -18.82 13.35
C GLY A 63 -0.87 -18.18 12.33
N ILE A 64 -0.60 -16.92 11.92
CA ILE A 64 -1.47 -16.19 10.99
C ILE A 64 -1.03 -16.46 9.55
N ARG A 65 -1.94 -16.99 8.74
CA ARG A 65 -1.72 -17.23 7.31
C ARG A 65 -2.52 -16.22 6.50
N ILE A 66 -1.83 -15.44 5.69
CA ILE A 66 -2.43 -14.54 4.70
C ILE A 66 -2.13 -15.13 3.32
N GLU A 67 -3.18 -15.36 2.53
CA GLU A 67 -3.08 -15.85 1.17
C GLU A 67 -3.66 -14.81 0.21
N LEU A 68 -2.91 -14.54 -0.84
CA LEU A 68 -3.36 -13.67 -1.94
C LEU A 68 -3.84 -14.56 -3.07
N ARG A 69 -5.06 -14.36 -3.51
CA ARG A 69 -5.66 -15.04 -4.67
C ARG A 69 -6.13 -13.98 -5.66
N GLU A 70 -6.36 -14.38 -6.89
CA GLU A 70 -6.90 -13.47 -7.90
C GLU A 70 -8.22 -12.85 -7.41
N GLY A 71 -8.21 -11.53 -7.19
CA GLY A 71 -9.37 -10.76 -6.72
C GLY A 71 -9.75 -10.92 -5.25
N SER A 72 -9.08 -11.77 -4.47
CA SER A 72 -9.41 -12.00 -3.06
C SER A 72 -8.19 -12.12 -2.14
N ILE A 73 -8.42 -11.91 -0.85
CA ILE A 73 -7.43 -12.11 0.21
C ILE A 73 -8.05 -12.98 1.31
N LEU A 74 -7.33 -14.05 1.67
CA LEU A 74 -7.76 -14.93 2.74
C LEU A 74 -6.87 -14.74 3.95
N ALA A 75 -7.49 -14.78 5.13
CA ALA A 75 -6.81 -14.79 6.42
C ALA A 75 -7.23 -16.07 7.17
N ASN A 76 -6.28 -16.93 7.50
CA ASN A 76 -6.51 -18.25 8.11
C ASN A 76 -7.56 -19.09 7.35
N GLY A 77 -7.57 -18.98 6.02
CA GLY A 77 -8.50 -19.70 5.14
C GLY A 77 -9.87 -19.02 4.94
N ALA A 78 -10.21 -17.98 5.70
CA ALA A 78 -11.45 -17.22 5.52
C ALA A 78 -11.22 -16.05 4.54
N ASP A 79 -12.16 -15.83 3.61
CA ASP A 79 -12.14 -14.66 2.72
C ASP A 79 -12.51 -13.40 3.51
N VAL A 80 -11.58 -12.46 3.59
CA VAL A 80 -11.72 -11.17 4.30
C VAL A 80 -11.73 -9.97 3.35
N SER A 81 -11.95 -10.21 2.05
CA SER A 81 -11.84 -9.18 0.99
C SER A 81 -12.80 -8.01 1.19
N ARG A 82 -13.97 -8.23 1.81
CA ARG A 82 -14.95 -7.18 2.12
C ARG A 82 -14.60 -6.48 3.42
N GLU A 83 -14.26 -7.23 4.45
CA GLU A 83 -13.96 -6.76 5.80
C GLU A 83 -12.76 -5.81 5.81
N ILE A 84 -11.74 -6.08 5.01
CA ILE A 84 -10.56 -5.21 4.87
C ILE A 84 -10.85 -3.85 4.20
N ARG A 85 -12.03 -3.64 3.64
CA ARG A 85 -12.43 -2.37 2.99
C ARG A 85 -13.29 -1.47 3.88
N THR A 86 -13.33 -1.76 5.17
CA THR A 86 -14.11 -1.00 6.16
C THR A 86 -13.27 0.07 6.86
N PRO A 87 -13.89 1.16 7.39
CA PRO A 87 -13.19 2.14 8.22
C PRO A 87 -12.54 1.54 9.47
N ARG A 88 -13.14 0.46 10.03
CA ARG A 88 -12.55 -0.30 11.14
C ARG A 88 -11.21 -0.91 10.74
N ALA A 89 -11.16 -1.58 9.59
CA ALA A 89 -9.92 -2.19 9.09
C ALA A 89 -8.83 -1.14 8.81
N ASP A 90 -9.20 0.03 8.28
CA ASP A 90 -8.26 1.14 8.07
C ASP A 90 -7.64 1.63 9.39
N LYS A 91 -8.45 1.79 10.46
CA LYS A 91 -7.97 2.18 11.78
C LYS A 91 -7.05 1.12 12.39
N LEU A 92 -7.48 -0.15 12.37
CA LEU A 92 -6.68 -1.26 12.88
C LEU A 92 -5.35 -1.39 12.12
N SER A 93 -5.38 -1.33 10.79
CA SER A 93 -4.17 -1.37 9.97
C SER A 93 -3.19 -0.25 10.33
N SER A 94 -3.68 0.96 10.63
CA SER A 94 -2.81 2.09 11.00
C SER A 94 -2.00 1.79 12.26
N VAL A 95 -2.61 1.21 13.29
CA VAL A 95 -1.93 0.93 14.57
C VAL A 95 -1.06 -0.33 14.49
N TYR A 96 -1.57 -1.43 13.92
CA TYR A 96 -0.77 -2.68 13.83
C TYR A 96 0.38 -2.58 12.83
N SER A 97 0.23 -1.83 11.72
CA SER A 97 1.32 -1.65 10.76
C SER A 97 2.48 -0.80 11.28
N ALA A 98 2.31 -0.08 12.39
CA ALA A 98 3.39 0.61 13.06
C ALA A 98 4.35 -0.34 13.81
N LEU A 99 3.91 -1.58 14.10
CA LEU A 99 4.64 -2.53 14.91
C LEU A 99 5.74 -3.25 14.10
N PRO A 100 7.01 -3.19 14.54
CA PRO A 100 8.13 -3.86 13.86
C PRO A 100 7.93 -5.36 13.70
N SER A 101 7.33 -6.04 14.68
CA SER A 101 7.08 -7.49 14.61
C SER A 101 6.08 -7.85 13.50
N VAL A 102 5.02 -7.08 13.31
CA VAL A 102 4.05 -7.27 12.22
C VAL A 102 4.73 -7.09 10.86
N ARG A 103 5.55 -6.06 10.72
CA ARG A 103 6.29 -5.78 9.48
C ARG A 103 7.25 -6.92 9.12
N ARG A 104 8.01 -7.40 10.11
CA ARG A 104 8.92 -8.54 9.91
C ARG A 104 8.17 -9.79 9.48
N ALA A 105 7.02 -10.07 10.08
CA ALA A 105 6.20 -11.24 9.74
C ALA A 105 5.69 -11.20 8.29
N LEU A 106 5.37 -10.01 7.76
CA LEU A 106 4.83 -9.85 6.41
C LEU A 106 5.90 -9.69 5.32
N LEU A 107 7.14 -9.38 5.67
CA LEU A 107 8.19 -9.07 4.70
C LEU A 107 8.44 -10.22 3.70
N GLY A 108 8.48 -11.46 4.20
CA GLY A 108 8.65 -12.64 3.36
C GLY A 108 7.48 -12.84 2.38
N LEU A 109 6.24 -12.69 2.86
CA LEU A 109 5.05 -12.78 2.02
C LEU A 109 5.06 -11.76 0.88
N GLN A 110 5.44 -10.51 1.19
CA GLN A 110 5.50 -9.43 0.20
C GLN A 110 6.58 -9.69 -0.85
N ARG A 111 7.80 -10.06 -0.43
CA ARG A 111 8.92 -10.35 -1.34
C ARG A 111 8.67 -11.56 -2.22
N ASN A 112 8.06 -12.59 -1.68
CA ASN A 112 7.79 -13.82 -2.44
C ASN A 112 6.83 -13.61 -3.63
N GLN A 113 6.15 -12.45 -3.73
CA GLN A 113 5.28 -12.17 -4.86
C GLN A 113 6.04 -12.01 -6.19
N GLU A 114 7.31 -11.62 -6.16
CA GLU A 114 8.15 -11.51 -7.37
C GLU A 114 8.39 -12.86 -8.09
N GLN A 115 8.22 -13.98 -7.38
CA GLN A 115 8.37 -15.33 -8.00
C GLN A 115 7.29 -15.64 -9.05
N TYR A 116 6.16 -14.93 -9.01
CA TYR A 116 5.06 -15.13 -9.94
C TYR A 116 5.19 -14.31 -11.23
N GLY A 117 6.24 -13.50 -11.37
CA GLY A 117 6.50 -12.70 -12.56
C GLY A 117 6.71 -11.22 -12.25
N SER A 118 6.65 -10.38 -13.29
CA SER A 118 6.75 -8.93 -13.13
C SER A 118 5.58 -8.38 -12.32
N LEU A 119 5.85 -7.34 -11.52
CA LEU A 119 4.95 -6.91 -10.45
C LEU A 119 4.91 -5.37 -10.33
N VAL A 120 3.71 -4.81 -10.25
CA VAL A 120 3.49 -3.47 -9.68
C VAL A 120 3.05 -3.65 -8.22
N VAL A 121 3.81 -3.09 -7.30
CA VAL A 121 3.50 -3.13 -5.87
C VAL A 121 3.34 -1.74 -5.30
N GLU A 122 2.28 -1.53 -4.50
CA GLU A 122 2.07 -0.26 -3.82
C GLU A 122 2.17 -0.38 -2.30
N GLY A 123 2.65 0.69 -1.67
CA GLY A 123 2.79 0.71 -0.21
C GLY A 123 3.29 2.03 0.37
N ARG A 124 4.16 1.92 1.36
CA ARG A 124 4.82 3.03 2.05
C ARG A 124 6.35 2.91 2.03
N GLU A 125 6.84 1.67 1.92
CA GLU A 125 8.25 1.31 2.04
C GLU A 125 8.66 0.25 1.00
N MET A 126 7.91 0.17 -0.09
CA MET A 126 8.18 -0.86 -1.11
C MET A 126 9.53 -0.66 -1.76
N GLY A 127 9.82 0.57 -2.19
CA GLY A 127 11.10 0.90 -2.85
C GLY A 127 12.24 1.15 -1.88
N SER A 128 11.98 1.37 -0.57
CA SER A 128 13.04 1.60 0.42
C SER A 128 13.42 0.34 1.21
N VAL A 129 12.47 -0.57 1.47
CA VAL A 129 12.68 -1.72 2.37
C VAL A 129 12.35 -3.06 1.71
N VAL A 130 11.19 -3.19 1.07
CA VAL A 130 10.73 -4.49 0.56
C VAL A 130 11.48 -4.87 -0.70
N PHE A 131 11.52 -3.96 -1.69
CA PHE A 131 12.20 -4.12 -2.97
C PHE A 131 13.21 -2.99 -3.23
N PRO A 132 14.27 -2.86 -2.41
CA PRO A 132 15.21 -1.73 -2.52
C PRO A 132 15.99 -1.72 -3.84
N ARG A 133 16.04 -2.86 -4.54
CA ARG A 133 16.69 -3.00 -5.86
C ARG A 133 15.71 -2.94 -7.03
N ALA A 134 14.43 -2.56 -6.78
CA ALA A 134 13.48 -2.38 -7.85
C ALA A 134 14.02 -1.36 -8.89
N PRO A 135 14.01 -1.71 -10.19
CA PRO A 135 14.56 -0.85 -11.23
C PRO A 135 13.74 0.41 -11.47
N LEU A 136 12.44 0.36 -11.16
CA LEU A 136 11.55 1.51 -11.25
C LEU A 136 10.85 1.73 -9.93
N LYS A 137 11.02 2.95 -9.41
CA LYS A 137 10.43 3.40 -8.15
C LYS A 137 9.72 4.71 -8.37
N PHE A 138 8.49 4.79 -7.92
CA PHE A 138 7.69 6.02 -7.92
C PHE A 138 7.31 6.38 -6.50
N PHE A 139 7.33 7.68 -6.19
CA PHE A 139 6.80 8.21 -4.96
C PHE A 139 5.68 9.19 -5.29
N LEU A 140 4.43 8.74 -5.13
CA LEU A 140 3.25 9.55 -5.38
C LEU A 140 2.89 10.33 -4.12
N THR A 141 2.76 11.63 -4.25
CA THR A 141 2.30 12.52 -3.19
C THR A 141 1.13 13.38 -3.67
N ALA A 142 0.44 14.01 -2.74
CA ALA A 142 -0.50 15.10 -2.97
C ALA A 142 -0.67 15.87 -1.66
N THR A 143 -1.09 17.12 -1.74
CA THR A 143 -1.38 17.92 -0.55
C THR A 143 -2.43 17.24 0.35
N PRO A 144 -2.37 17.39 1.67
CA PRO A 144 -3.39 16.85 2.57
C PRO A 144 -4.81 17.25 2.16
N GLU A 145 -4.97 18.48 1.68
CA GLU A 145 -6.25 19.06 1.22
C GLU A 145 -6.76 18.35 -0.04
N ALA A 146 -5.91 18.08 -1.03
CA ALA A 146 -6.29 17.36 -2.24
C ALA A 146 -6.72 15.93 -1.90
N ARG A 147 -5.97 15.25 -1.00
CA ARG A 147 -6.29 13.90 -0.53
C ARG A 147 -7.58 13.86 0.29
N ALA A 148 -7.83 14.87 1.12
CA ALA A 148 -9.06 14.99 1.87
C ALA A 148 -10.26 15.17 0.93
N ARG A 149 -10.18 16.05 -0.07
CA ARG A 149 -11.24 16.21 -1.08
C ARG A 149 -11.54 14.90 -1.81
N ARG A 150 -10.50 14.16 -2.27
CA ARG A 150 -10.67 12.86 -2.93
C ARG A 150 -11.38 11.84 -2.02
N ARG A 151 -10.97 11.78 -0.74
CA ARG A 151 -11.57 10.86 0.24
C ARG A 151 -13.02 11.20 0.58
N CYS A 152 -13.35 12.49 0.66
CA CYS A 152 -14.74 12.94 0.83
C CYS A 152 -15.61 12.50 -0.34
N LEU A 153 -15.19 12.78 -1.57
CA LEU A 153 -15.92 12.38 -2.79
C LEU A 153 -16.11 10.85 -2.87
N GLU A 154 -15.09 10.07 -2.49
CA GLU A 154 -15.20 8.61 -2.45
C GLU A 154 -16.27 8.14 -1.44
N ARG A 155 -16.32 8.73 -0.26
CA ARG A 155 -17.29 8.39 0.79
C ARG A 155 -18.71 8.86 0.44
N GLU A 156 -18.85 10.06 -0.10
CA GLU A 156 -20.13 10.59 -0.58
C GLU A 156 -20.76 9.69 -1.66
N ARG A 157 -19.94 9.18 -2.60
CA ARG A 157 -20.41 8.22 -3.62
C ARG A 157 -20.93 6.91 -3.02
N LYS A 158 -20.47 6.55 -1.82
CA LYS A 158 -20.95 5.39 -1.05
C LYS A 158 -22.13 5.71 -0.15
N GLY A 159 -22.60 6.97 -0.12
CA GLY A 159 -23.67 7.43 0.75
C GLY A 159 -23.26 7.53 2.22
N GLU A 160 -21.97 7.60 2.52
CA GLU A 160 -21.46 7.72 3.87
C GLU A 160 -21.40 9.20 4.29
N PRO A 161 -21.90 9.58 5.48
CA PRO A 161 -21.71 10.93 6.00
C PRO A 161 -20.23 11.20 6.21
N VAL A 162 -19.77 12.39 5.80
CA VAL A 162 -18.36 12.77 5.88
C VAL A 162 -18.21 14.24 6.22
N SER A 163 -17.34 14.55 7.18
CA SER A 163 -16.84 15.90 7.45
C SER A 163 -15.47 16.07 6.82
N TYR A 164 -15.31 17.10 6.02
CA TYR A 164 -14.02 17.42 5.40
C TYR A 164 -12.92 17.66 6.44
N GLU A 165 -13.23 18.40 7.50
CA GLU A 165 -12.30 18.72 8.57
C GLU A 165 -11.86 17.46 9.34
N GLU A 166 -12.76 16.53 9.60
CA GLU A 166 -12.43 15.26 10.24
C GLU A 166 -11.52 14.40 9.33
N VAL A 167 -11.82 14.36 8.03
CA VAL A 167 -11.00 13.63 7.06
C VAL A 167 -9.61 14.25 6.93
N LEU A 168 -9.52 15.58 6.83
CA LEU A 168 -8.25 16.30 6.75
C LEU A 168 -7.39 16.08 7.99
N THR A 169 -8.00 16.17 9.17
CA THR A 169 -7.31 15.91 10.45
C THR A 169 -6.78 14.48 10.49
N ALA A 170 -7.60 13.50 10.17
CA ALA A 170 -7.19 12.10 10.16
C ALA A 170 -6.06 11.81 9.14
N ILE A 171 -6.06 12.49 7.99
CA ILE A 171 -4.97 12.40 7.01
C ILE A 171 -3.67 12.95 7.57
N ARG A 172 -3.69 14.14 8.20
CA ARG A 172 -2.51 14.76 8.80
C ARG A 172 -1.93 13.92 9.94
N GLU A 173 -2.78 13.41 10.81
CA GLU A 173 -2.35 12.50 11.90
C GLU A 173 -1.70 11.23 11.35
N ARG A 174 -2.28 10.66 10.29
CA ARG A 174 -1.72 9.48 9.65
C ARG A 174 -0.39 9.76 8.96
N ASP A 175 -0.22 10.91 8.31
CA ASP A 175 1.05 11.30 7.69
C ASP A 175 2.16 11.44 8.73
N ILE A 176 1.86 12.04 9.87
CA ILE A 176 2.79 12.14 10.99
C ILE A 176 3.15 10.73 11.48
N ALA A 177 2.16 9.87 11.72
CA ALA A 177 2.39 8.50 12.17
C ALA A 177 3.22 7.69 11.15
N ASP A 178 2.89 7.76 9.84
CA ASP A 178 3.62 7.03 8.79
C ASP A 178 5.07 7.52 8.65
N SER A 179 5.34 8.81 8.84
CA SER A 179 6.68 9.41 8.69
C SER A 179 7.55 9.28 9.93
N SER A 180 6.96 9.26 11.14
CA SER A 180 7.70 9.25 12.41
C SER A 180 7.91 7.86 13.01
N ARG A 181 7.32 6.81 12.41
CA ARG A 181 7.45 5.45 12.96
C ARG A 181 8.91 4.96 12.92
N ALA A 182 9.32 4.24 13.97
CA ALA A 182 10.69 3.74 14.10
C ALA A 182 11.04 2.66 13.06
N ALA A 183 10.05 1.86 12.61
CA ALA A 183 10.27 0.82 11.62
C ALA A 183 9.68 1.23 10.27
N SER A 184 10.53 1.27 9.23
CA SER A 184 10.15 1.57 7.84
C SER A 184 9.32 2.87 7.72
N PRO A 185 9.85 4.04 8.13
CA PRO A 185 9.15 5.31 7.97
C PRO A 185 8.80 5.55 6.50
N LEU A 186 7.73 6.30 6.27
CA LEU A 186 7.39 6.77 4.92
C LEU A 186 8.44 7.79 4.48
N VAL A 187 9.31 7.38 3.60
CA VAL A 187 10.34 8.22 2.97
C VAL A 187 10.35 8.00 1.47
N GLN A 188 10.77 9.00 0.72
CA GLN A 188 11.03 8.82 -0.69
C GLN A 188 12.20 7.82 -0.87
N PRO A 189 12.01 6.70 -1.58
CA PRO A 189 13.11 5.77 -1.86
C PRO A 189 14.18 6.43 -2.72
N GLU A 190 15.44 6.03 -2.52
CA GLU A 190 16.53 6.45 -3.39
C GLU A 190 16.25 6.06 -4.86
N GLY A 191 16.46 6.99 -5.77
CA GLY A 191 16.20 6.82 -7.20
C GLY A 191 14.72 6.84 -7.58
N ALA A 192 13.79 7.09 -6.64
CA ALA A 192 12.38 7.18 -6.96
C ALA A 192 12.01 8.48 -7.69
N VAL A 193 11.20 8.34 -8.73
CA VAL A 193 10.57 9.47 -9.41
C VAL A 193 9.50 10.04 -8.50
N TRP A 194 9.66 11.31 -8.11
CA TRP A 194 8.66 12.04 -7.35
C TRP A 194 7.53 12.52 -8.26
N VAL A 195 6.29 12.28 -7.86
CA VAL A 195 5.09 12.68 -8.62
C VAL A 195 4.10 13.36 -7.67
N ASP A 196 3.95 14.67 -7.80
CA ASP A 196 2.87 15.39 -7.11
C ASP A 196 1.59 15.25 -7.93
N THR A 197 0.62 14.55 -7.38
CA THR A 197 -0.66 14.30 -8.03
C THR A 197 -1.77 15.25 -7.60
N SER A 198 -1.46 16.33 -6.87
CA SER A 198 -2.45 17.24 -6.27
C SER A 198 -3.48 17.74 -7.29
N ASP A 199 -3.01 18.15 -8.47
CA ASP A 199 -3.80 18.73 -9.54
C ASP A 199 -3.93 17.81 -10.77
N MET A 200 -3.52 16.54 -10.64
CA MET A 200 -3.60 15.55 -11.71
C MET A 200 -4.83 14.65 -11.57
N THR A 201 -5.41 14.31 -12.70
CA THR A 201 -6.39 13.23 -12.81
C THR A 201 -5.71 11.86 -12.71
N GLU A 202 -6.47 10.81 -12.43
CA GLU A 202 -5.93 9.44 -12.41
C GLU A 202 -5.34 9.06 -13.77
N ASP A 203 -5.99 9.44 -14.87
CA ASP A 203 -5.53 9.17 -16.24
C ASP A 203 -4.17 9.80 -16.51
N GLU A 204 -3.98 11.07 -16.18
CA GLU A 204 -2.70 11.77 -16.35
C GLU A 204 -1.57 11.13 -15.53
N VAL A 205 -1.86 10.70 -14.30
CA VAL A 205 -0.87 10.00 -13.49
C VAL A 205 -0.50 8.65 -14.11
N VAL A 206 -1.49 7.87 -14.56
CA VAL A 206 -1.25 6.56 -15.19
C VAL A 206 -0.44 6.73 -16.48
N GLU A 207 -0.79 7.69 -17.35
CA GLU A 207 -0.05 7.97 -18.58
C GLU A 207 1.40 8.37 -18.28
N PHE A 208 1.62 9.23 -17.28
CA PHE A 208 2.95 9.62 -16.85
C PHE A 208 3.78 8.42 -16.39
N LEU A 209 3.24 7.57 -15.51
CA LEU A 209 3.95 6.38 -15.04
C LEU A 209 4.22 5.39 -16.19
N LEU A 210 3.23 5.18 -17.05
CA LEU A 210 3.36 4.28 -18.21
C LEU A 210 4.47 4.73 -19.15
N SER A 211 4.57 6.04 -19.43
CA SER A 211 5.65 6.59 -20.27
C SER A 211 7.03 6.30 -19.69
N ARG A 212 7.19 6.42 -18.35
CA ARG A 212 8.45 6.10 -17.67
C ARG A 212 8.80 4.62 -17.74
N VAL A 213 7.80 3.75 -17.65
CA VAL A 213 8.01 2.30 -17.82
C VAL A 213 8.44 1.98 -19.24
N GLN A 214 7.81 2.59 -20.24
CA GLN A 214 8.16 2.40 -21.65
C GLN A 214 9.59 2.91 -21.95
N ASP A 215 9.97 4.06 -21.41
CA ASP A 215 11.32 4.59 -21.52
C ASP A 215 12.37 3.61 -20.95
N ALA A 216 12.08 3.00 -19.80
CA ALA A 216 12.96 2.03 -19.17
C ALA A 216 13.07 0.71 -19.97
N LEU A 217 11.96 0.27 -20.58
CA LEU A 217 11.96 -0.89 -21.50
C LEU A 217 12.82 -0.61 -22.75
N VAL A 218 12.68 0.56 -23.35
CA VAL A 218 13.45 0.97 -24.54
C VAL A 218 14.94 1.08 -24.24
N LYS A 219 15.31 1.60 -23.06
CA LYS A 219 16.71 1.71 -22.61
C LYS A 219 17.32 0.38 -22.19
N GLY A 220 16.52 -0.66 -21.98
CA GLY A 220 16.97 -1.95 -21.47
C GLY A 220 17.21 -1.98 -19.95
N ASP A 221 16.76 -0.97 -19.22
CA ASP A 221 16.83 -0.93 -17.75
C ASP A 221 15.92 -2.00 -17.11
N ILE A 222 14.87 -2.38 -17.82
CA ILE A 222 14.00 -3.52 -17.53
C ILE A 222 13.71 -4.30 -18.81
N SER A 223 13.41 -5.58 -18.69
CA SER A 223 13.06 -6.44 -19.84
C SER A 223 11.71 -7.11 -19.61
N ALA A 224 10.85 -7.06 -20.62
CA ALA A 224 9.55 -7.74 -20.61
C ALA A 224 9.68 -9.28 -20.59
#